data_5fab810cc8350bf90607d483a6915cb9
#
_entry.id   5fab810cc8350bf90607d483a6915cb9
#
_cell.length_a   1.000
_cell.length_b   1.000
_cell.length_c   1.000
_cell.angle_alpha   90.00
_cell.angle_beta   90.00
_cell.angle_gamma   90.00
#
_symmetry.space_group_name_H-M   'P 1'
#
loop_
_entity.id
_entity.type
_entity.pdbx_description
1 polymer ?
#
loop_
_entity_poly.entity_id
_entity_poly.type
_entity_poly.pdbx_seq_one_letter_code
_entity_poly.pdbx_strand_id
1 'polypeptide(L)'
;MQTFLATSDLTRADLNQLIESALRFKQGNDQSKPLAGRSIALVFFNPSLRTRASMQIGVYELGGNAVMLEPGATSWTLEHRAGAVMDADKTEHVAEFVRVLGRYCVAIGVRTFAALKNWEEERTDPILNSFAKYSDVPIINLESAMHHPCQAMADMMTIREKLGEGRKKVLLTWAWHPKPLPMAVPNSFALASAQIGHDLVIAHPPGYELDGELMGKIRQQAEEAGGTVNVVNEIDQAFDNIEVVYAKSWGSRSFYGAPEKDIAVRAPHRGKWMVDEQKMSRTNSAIFMHCLPVRRNVIVTDGVIDSTASVVIDEAENRLHVQKAILAKLLKQ
;
A
#
# COMPACT_ATOMS: atom_id res chain seq x y z
N MET A 1 -17.14 -6.62 8.09
CA MET A 1 -16.11 -6.77 7.04
C MET A 1 -15.50 -8.15 7.22
N GLN A 2 -15.50 -8.98 6.18
CA GLN A 2 -14.95 -10.34 6.27
C GLN A 2 -13.46 -10.40 5.82
N THR A 3 -13.03 -9.48 4.96
CA THR A 3 -11.65 -9.38 4.46
C THR A 3 -11.29 -7.92 4.25
N PHE A 4 -9.99 -7.61 4.08
CA PHE A 4 -9.51 -6.29 3.71
C PHE A 4 -8.41 -6.43 2.65
N LEU A 5 -8.80 -6.46 1.38
CA LEU A 5 -7.89 -6.69 0.25
C LEU A 5 -7.50 -5.39 -0.44
N ALA A 6 -8.41 -4.42 -0.52
CA ALA A 6 -8.19 -3.08 -1.08
C ALA A 6 -9.00 -2.04 -0.30
N THR A 7 -8.69 -0.75 -0.42
CA THR A 7 -9.49 0.31 0.21
C THR A 7 -10.89 0.38 -0.41
N SER A 8 -11.06 -0.04 -1.68
CA SER A 8 -12.35 -0.16 -2.36
C SER A 8 -13.31 -1.19 -1.75
N ASP A 9 -12.85 -2.06 -0.84
CA ASP A 9 -13.72 -2.97 -0.10
C ASP A 9 -14.55 -2.23 0.97
N LEU A 10 -14.27 -0.96 1.19
CA LEU A 10 -14.88 -0.10 2.19
C LEU A 10 -15.53 1.12 1.56
N THR A 11 -16.58 1.59 2.20
CA THR A 11 -17.19 2.89 1.89
C THR A 11 -16.28 4.03 2.40
N ARG A 12 -16.48 5.26 1.87
CA ARG A 12 -15.82 6.46 2.39
C ARG A 12 -16.06 6.66 3.89
N ALA A 13 -17.26 6.36 4.36
CA ALA A 13 -17.61 6.45 5.79
C ALA A 13 -16.80 5.44 6.62
N ASP A 14 -16.63 4.20 6.13
CA ASP A 14 -15.82 3.19 6.80
C ASP A 14 -14.33 3.58 6.83
N LEU A 15 -13.80 4.14 5.75
CA LEU A 15 -12.42 4.64 5.71
C LEU A 15 -12.19 5.73 6.76
N ASN A 16 -13.09 6.72 6.82
CA ASN A 16 -13.03 7.78 7.82
C ASN A 16 -13.10 7.21 9.25
N GLN A 17 -14.01 6.27 9.50
CA GLN A 17 -14.15 5.62 10.81
C GLN A 17 -12.88 4.83 11.21
N LEU A 18 -12.22 4.17 10.24
CA LEU A 18 -10.94 3.50 10.50
C LEU A 18 -9.83 4.49 10.84
N ILE A 19 -9.75 5.63 10.14
CA ILE A 19 -8.77 6.69 10.43
C ILE A 19 -9.00 7.24 11.84
N GLU A 20 -10.24 7.54 12.21
CA GLU A 20 -10.58 8.00 13.57
C GLU A 20 -10.23 6.97 14.64
N SER A 21 -10.50 5.68 14.37
CA SER A 21 -10.11 4.60 15.28
C SER A 21 -8.58 4.51 15.42
N ALA A 22 -7.84 4.65 14.32
CA ALA A 22 -6.38 4.64 14.34
C ALA A 22 -5.81 5.83 15.13
N LEU A 23 -6.39 7.02 14.97
CA LEU A 23 -6.03 8.20 15.75
C LEU A 23 -6.27 7.98 17.26
N ARG A 24 -7.39 7.35 17.65
CA ARG A 24 -7.64 7.02 19.07
C ARG A 24 -6.61 6.04 19.61
N PHE A 25 -6.20 5.02 18.83
CA PHE A 25 -5.11 4.11 19.23
C PHE A 25 -3.79 4.87 19.40
N LYS A 26 -3.45 5.78 18.49
CA LYS A 26 -2.22 6.59 18.55
C LYS A 26 -2.19 7.49 19.78
N GLN A 27 -3.31 8.10 20.11
CA GLN A 27 -3.46 9.01 21.26
C GLN A 27 -3.59 8.29 22.61
N GLY A 28 -3.63 6.95 22.64
CA GLY A 28 -3.84 6.16 23.86
C GLY A 28 -5.28 6.18 24.39
N ASN A 29 -6.23 6.73 23.63
CA ASN A 29 -7.64 6.84 24.00
C ASN A 29 -8.41 5.52 23.77
N ASP A 30 -7.83 4.54 23.06
CA ASP A 30 -8.35 3.17 22.92
C ASP A 30 -7.27 2.18 23.37
N GLN A 31 -7.51 1.54 24.49
CA GLN A 31 -6.64 0.53 25.10
C GLN A 31 -7.27 -0.88 25.04
N SER A 32 -8.26 -1.05 24.18
CA SER A 32 -8.94 -2.34 24.04
C SER A 32 -7.98 -3.45 23.58
N LYS A 33 -8.25 -4.67 24.02
CA LYS A 33 -7.46 -5.87 23.72
C LYS A 33 -8.30 -6.90 22.94
N PRO A 34 -8.79 -6.57 21.73
CA PRO A 34 -9.69 -7.45 20.98
C PRO A 34 -9.04 -8.79 20.56
N LEU A 35 -7.72 -8.89 20.65
CA LEU A 35 -6.94 -10.09 20.34
C LEU A 35 -6.48 -10.86 21.58
N ALA A 36 -6.98 -10.53 22.78
CA ALA A 36 -6.55 -11.22 24.02
C ALA A 36 -6.72 -12.75 23.90
N GLY A 37 -5.59 -13.48 24.04
CA GLY A 37 -5.54 -14.94 23.91
C GLY A 37 -5.73 -15.51 22.50
N ARG A 38 -5.70 -14.65 21.46
CA ARG A 38 -5.87 -15.04 20.05
C ARG A 38 -4.58 -14.89 19.26
N SER A 39 -4.43 -15.66 18.18
CA SER A 39 -3.30 -15.58 17.27
C SER A 39 -3.72 -15.11 15.88
N ILE A 40 -2.80 -14.43 15.19
CA ILE A 40 -2.91 -14.03 13.77
C ILE A 40 -1.73 -14.62 13.02
N ALA A 41 -1.97 -15.27 11.88
CA ALA A 41 -0.91 -15.67 10.96
C ALA A 41 -0.51 -14.50 10.07
N LEU A 42 0.80 -14.29 9.91
CA LEU A 42 1.39 -13.28 9.02
C LEU A 42 2.27 -13.99 8.00
N VAL A 43 1.77 -14.12 6.77
CA VAL A 43 2.40 -14.87 5.67
C VAL A 43 3.14 -13.90 4.75
N PHE A 44 4.45 -14.05 4.64
CA PHE A 44 5.33 -13.19 3.85
C PHE A 44 6.02 -13.97 2.74
N PHE A 45 5.62 -13.76 1.50
CA PHE A 45 6.35 -14.27 0.33
C PHE A 45 7.55 -13.39 -0.04
N ASN A 46 7.62 -12.17 0.50
CA ASN A 46 8.66 -11.20 0.21
C ASN A 46 9.13 -10.51 1.49
N PRO A 47 10.43 -10.15 1.58
CA PRO A 47 10.97 -9.45 2.74
C PRO A 47 10.25 -8.13 3.05
N SER A 48 10.11 -7.82 4.33
CA SER A 48 9.60 -6.53 4.80
C SER A 48 10.12 -6.22 6.20
N LEU A 49 10.57 -4.99 6.42
CA LEU A 49 10.92 -4.50 7.76
C LEU A 49 9.68 -3.90 8.43
N ARG A 50 9.13 -2.83 7.85
CA ARG A 50 8.07 -2.01 8.47
C ARG A 50 6.75 -2.75 8.64
N THR A 51 6.28 -3.43 7.58
CA THR A 51 5.02 -4.20 7.66
C THR A 51 5.12 -5.32 8.69
N ARG A 52 6.27 -6.02 8.72
CA ARG A 52 6.53 -7.08 9.68
C ARG A 52 6.52 -6.57 11.11
N ALA A 53 7.34 -5.56 11.41
CA ALA A 53 7.45 -5.00 12.75
C ALA A 53 6.13 -4.37 13.22
N SER A 54 5.50 -3.51 12.39
CA SER A 54 4.25 -2.84 12.78
C SER A 54 3.09 -3.81 13.00
N MET A 55 2.96 -4.88 12.18
CA MET A 55 1.92 -5.88 12.40
C MET A 55 2.17 -6.71 13.65
N GLN A 56 3.41 -7.19 13.88
CA GLN A 56 3.73 -7.95 15.08
C GLN A 56 3.48 -7.15 16.35
N ILE A 57 3.97 -5.91 16.39
CA ILE A 57 3.79 -5.01 17.54
C ILE A 57 2.31 -4.67 17.71
N GLY A 58 1.59 -4.35 16.62
CA GLY A 58 0.16 -4.04 16.67
C GLY A 58 -0.68 -5.19 17.20
N VAL A 59 -0.40 -6.43 16.78
CA VAL A 59 -1.07 -7.64 17.31
C VAL A 59 -0.78 -7.82 18.81
N TYR A 60 0.49 -7.63 19.21
CA TYR A 60 0.88 -7.70 20.63
C TYR A 60 0.19 -6.62 21.46
N GLU A 61 0.17 -5.38 21.02
CA GLU A 61 -0.51 -4.28 21.69
C GLU A 61 -2.02 -4.49 21.83
N LEU A 62 -2.65 -5.21 20.88
CA LEU A 62 -4.05 -5.64 20.95
C LEU A 62 -4.28 -6.89 21.83
N GLY A 63 -3.23 -7.40 22.51
CA GLY A 63 -3.29 -8.54 23.43
C GLY A 63 -3.15 -9.89 22.75
N GLY A 64 -2.80 -9.94 21.47
CA GLY A 64 -2.67 -11.17 20.69
C GLY A 64 -1.23 -11.64 20.48
N ASN A 65 -1.09 -12.70 19.69
CA ASN A 65 0.17 -13.25 19.24
C ASN A 65 0.24 -13.29 17.71
N ALA A 66 1.37 -12.91 17.11
CA ALA A 66 1.61 -12.99 15.69
C ALA A 66 2.51 -14.18 15.35
N VAL A 67 2.02 -15.09 14.50
CA VAL A 67 2.76 -16.23 13.98
C VAL A 67 3.31 -15.86 12.59
N MET A 68 4.63 -15.77 12.48
CA MET A 68 5.32 -15.40 11.25
C MET A 68 5.60 -16.62 10.39
N LEU A 69 5.18 -16.62 9.13
CA LEU A 69 5.37 -17.70 8.17
C LEU A 69 5.95 -17.15 6.87
N GLU A 70 6.99 -17.80 6.36
CA GLU A 70 7.68 -17.41 5.12
C GLU A 70 7.72 -18.62 4.18
N PRO A 71 6.71 -18.78 3.30
CA PRO A 71 6.67 -19.88 2.36
C PRO A 71 7.93 -19.94 1.47
N GLY A 72 8.54 -21.13 1.41
CA GLY A 72 9.80 -21.35 0.69
C GLY A 72 11.07 -20.96 1.48
N ALA A 73 10.94 -20.41 2.69
CA ALA A 73 12.08 -20.10 3.57
C ALA A 73 11.96 -20.80 4.94
N THR A 74 10.92 -20.48 5.72
CA THR A 74 10.67 -21.07 7.06
C THR A 74 9.50 -22.04 7.05
N SER A 75 8.78 -22.17 5.94
CA SER A 75 7.72 -23.14 5.70
C SER A 75 7.76 -23.65 4.26
N TRP A 76 6.84 -24.55 3.92
CA TRP A 76 6.77 -25.19 2.60
C TRP A 76 6.55 -24.17 1.48
N THR A 77 7.02 -24.52 0.25
CA THR A 77 6.60 -23.81 -0.96
C THR A 77 5.15 -24.11 -1.27
N LEU A 78 4.39 -23.09 -1.66
CA LEU A 78 2.95 -23.19 -1.86
C LEU A 78 2.58 -23.16 -3.35
N GLU A 79 1.65 -24.03 -3.76
CA GLU A 79 0.93 -23.94 -5.02
C GLU A 79 -0.42 -23.24 -4.80
N HIS A 80 -0.74 -22.26 -5.63
CA HIS A 80 -1.98 -21.49 -5.51
C HIS A 80 -2.99 -21.75 -6.65
N ARG A 81 -2.55 -22.39 -7.75
CA ARG A 81 -3.39 -22.61 -8.94
C ARG A 81 -4.38 -23.74 -8.69
N ALA A 82 -5.65 -23.47 -8.92
CA ALA A 82 -6.71 -24.49 -8.81
C ALA A 82 -6.51 -25.61 -9.83
N GLY A 83 -6.64 -26.86 -9.39
CA GLY A 83 -6.49 -28.03 -10.24
C GLY A 83 -5.05 -28.38 -10.62
N ALA A 84 -4.05 -27.74 -9.99
CA ALA A 84 -2.65 -28.09 -10.22
C ALA A 84 -2.37 -29.54 -9.80
N VAL A 85 -1.61 -30.28 -10.63
CA VAL A 85 -1.06 -31.60 -10.27
C VAL A 85 0.18 -31.35 -9.40
N MET A 86 0.18 -31.91 -8.19
CA MET A 86 1.20 -31.64 -7.17
C MET A 86 2.39 -32.63 -7.28
N ASP A 87 2.93 -32.77 -8.50
CA ASP A 87 4.03 -33.70 -8.82
C ASP A 87 5.39 -33.00 -9.08
N ALA A 88 5.47 -31.68 -8.80
CA ALA A 88 6.65 -30.85 -9.02
C ALA A 88 7.24 -30.32 -7.71
N ASP A 89 7.79 -29.10 -7.73
CA ASP A 89 8.56 -28.48 -6.65
C ASP A 89 7.71 -27.90 -5.50
N LYS A 90 6.40 -27.77 -5.68
CA LYS A 90 5.49 -27.27 -4.65
C LYS A 90 5.06 -28.38 -3.70
N THR A 91 5.27 -28.15 -2.42
CA THR A 91 5.05 -29.19 -1.40
C THR A 91 3.61 -29.22 -0.90
N GLU A 92 2.94 -28.05 -0.83
CA GLU A 92 1.61 -27.92 -0.25
C GLU A 92 0.74 -27.00 -1.11
N HIS A 93 -0.55 -27.33 -1.23
CA HIS A 93 -1.49 -26.44 -1.88
C HIS A 93 -2.04 -25.41 -0.88
N VAL A 94 -2.26 -24.18 -1.36
CA VAL A 94 -2.75 -23.08 -0.54
C VAL A 94 -4.09 -23.38 0.16
N ALA A 95 -4.92 -24.24 -0.40
CA ALA A 95 -6.22 -24.61 0.16
C ALA A 95 -6.07 -25.32 1.53
N GLU A 96 -5.17 -26.27 1.67
CA GLU A 96 -4.88 -26.96 2.91
C GLU A 96 -4.18 -26.03 3.89
N PHE A 97 -3.15 -25.32 3.42
CA PHE A 97 -2.40 -24.37 4.23
C PHE A 97 -3.31 -23.34 4.92
N VAL A 98 -4.20 -22.69 4.14
CA VAL A 98 -5.08 -21.63 4.64
C VAL A 98 -6.15 -22.19 5.59
N ARG A 99 -6.76 -23.34 5.27
CA ARG A 99 -7.77 -23.98 6.13
C ARG A 99 -7.19 -24.42 7.48
N VAL A 100 -5.96 -24.96 7.49
CA VAL A 100 -5.26 -25.31 8.72
C VAL A 100 -4.97 -24.05 9.55
N LEU A 101 -4.44 -23.01 8.94
CA LEU A 101 -4.20 -21.73 9.64
C LEU A 101 -5.47 -21.12 10.21
N GLY A 102 -6.60 -21.23 9.51
CA GLY A 102 -7.92 -20.78 10.01
C GLY A 102 -8.43 -21.55 11.23
N ARG A 103 -7.86 -22.74 11.54
CA ARG A 103 -8.14 -23.45 12.80
C ARG A 103 -7.27 -22.98 13.96
N TYR A 104 -6.12 -22.38 13.67
CA TYR A 104 -5.17 -21.90 14.68
C TYR A 104 -5.27 -20.41 14.94
N CYS A 105 -5.67 -19.63 13.94
CA CYS A 105 -5.62 -18.17 13.93
C CYS A 105 -6.99 -17.57 13.62
N VAL A 106 -7.25 -16.38 14.14
CA VAL A 106 -8.52 -15.67 13.91
C VAL A 106 -8.49 -14.74 12.69
N ALA A 107 -7.33 -14.52 12.08
CA ALA A 107 -7.15 -13.82 10.82
C ALA A 107 -5.79 -14.19 10.19
N ILE A 108 -5.65 -13.94 8.90
CA ILE A 108 -4.41 -14.19 8.15
C ILE A 108 -4.03 -12.93 7.38
N GLY A 109 -2.86 -12.37 7.65
CA GLY A 109 -2.25 -11.31 6.85
C GLY A 109 -1.36 -11.90 5.76
N VAL A 110 -1.48 -11.43 4.52
CA VAL A 110 -0.72 -11.96 3.37
C VAL A 110 0.02 -10.84 2.66
N ARG A 111 1.33 -11.02 2.45
CA ARG A 111 2.17 -10.14 1.66
C ARG A 111 2.76 -10.90 0.48
N THR A 112 2.43 -10.45 -0.74
CA THR A 112 2.84 -11.09 -2.00
C THR A 112 3.02 -10.04 -3.09
N PHE A 113 4.27 -9.66 -3.39
CA PHE A 113 4.60 -8.67 -4.40
C PHE A 113 4.36 -9.15 -5.82
N ALA A 114 4.17 -8.20 -6.74
CA ALA A 114 4.34 -8.44 -8.16
C ALA A 114 5.78 -8.94 -8.45
N ALA A 115 5.88 -10.03 -9.19
CA ALA A 115 7.15 -10.53 -9.69
C ALA A 115 7.66 -9.74 -10.91
N LEU A 116 6.81 -8.88 -11.49
CA LEU A 116 7.02 -8.08 -12.70
C LEU A 116 7.31 -8.95 -13.94
N LYS A 117 6.68 -10.13 -14.02
CA LYS A 117 6.88 -11.10 -15.12
C LYS A 117 5.75 -11.09 -16.12
N ASN A 118 4.51 -11.15 -15.64
CA ASN A 118 3.32 -11.23 -16.46
C ASN A 118 2.23 -10.30 -15.91
N TRP A 119 2.00 -9.17 -16.58
CA TRP A 119 1.02 -8.18 -16.14
C TRP A 119 -0.40 -8.74 -16.05
N GLU A 120 -0.85 -9.47 -17.10
CA GLU A 120 -2.24 -9.97 -17.15
C GLU A 120 -2.54 -10.98 -16.06
N GLU A 121 -1.55 -11.75 -15.63
CA GLU A 121 -1.69 -12.66 -14.49
C GLU A 121 -1.59 -11.91 -13.17
N GLU A 122 -0.54 -11.11 -12.98
CA GLU A 122 -0.22 -10.47 -11.70
C GLU A 122 -1.25 -9.41 -11.31
N ARG A 123 -1.87 -8.71 -12.30
CA ARG A 123 -2.94 -7.73 -12.04
C ARG A 123 -4.21 -8.34 -11.40
N THR A 124 -4.37 -9.65 -11.46
CA THR A 124 -5.48 -10.36 -10.83
C THR A 124 -5.21 -10.75 -9.37
N ASP A 125 -4.03 -10.44 -8.82
CA ASP A 125 -3.60 -10.82 -7.47
C ASP A 125 -3.87 -12.31 -7.13
N PRO A 126 -3.40 -13.27 -7.97
CA PRO A 126 -3.86 -14.67 -7.93
C PRO A 126 -3.54 -15.35 -6.59
N ILE A 127 -2.37 -15.09 -5.99
CA ILE A 127 -2.00 -15.66 -4.70
C ILE A 127 -2.91 -15.14 -3.61
N LEU A 128 -3.09 -13.80 -3.49
CA LEU A 128 -3.95 -13.19 -2.48
C LEU A 128 -5.39 -13.68 -2.59
N ASN A 129 -5.92 -13.73 -3.82
CA ASN A 129 -7.28 -14.19 -4.08
C ASN A 129 -7.46 -15.68 -3.78
N SER A 130 -6.42 -16.51 -3.95
CA SER A 130 -6.47 -17.92 -3.53
C SER A 130 -6.57 -18.05 -2.00
N PHE A 131 -5.85 -17.23 -1.24
CA PHE A 131 -5.99 -17.17 0.21
C PHE A 131 -7.41 -16.77 0.62
N ALA A 132 -7.95 -15.71 0.04
CA ALA A 132 -9.32 -15.25 0.32
C ALA A 132 -10.37 -16.31 -0.03
N LYS A 133 -10.17 -17.05 -1.13
CA LYS A 133 -11.09 -18.11 -1.59
C LYS A 133 -11.19 -19.29 -0.61
N TYR A 134 -10.09 -19.69 0.00
CA TYR A 134 -10.03 -20.91 0.83
C TYR A 134 -10.08 -20.63 2.35
N SER A 135 -10.17 -19.36 2.75
CA SER A 135 -10.15 -18.98 4.16
C SER A 135 -11.54 -18.87 4.77
N ASP A 136 -11.72 -19.48 5.92
CA ASP A 136 -12.89 -19.28 6.80
C ASP A 136 -12.70 -18.11 7.79
N VAL A 137 -11.50 -17.52 7.83
CA VAL A 137 -11.17 -16.37 8.67
C VAL A 137 -10.79 -15.16 7.82
N PRO A 138 -10.89 -13.92 8.35
CA PRO A 138 -10.53 -12.72 7.61
C PRO A 138 -9.13 -12.75 7.00
N ILE A 139 -9.01 -12.33 5.73
CA ILE A 139 -7.73 -12.10 5.04
C ILE A 139 -7.43 -10.61 5.02
N ILE A 140 -6.19 -10.25 5.33
CA ILE A 140 -5.68 -8.87 5.30
C ILE A 140 -4.57 -8.80 4.28
N ASN A 141 -4.74 -7.93 3.27
CA ASN A 141 -3.69 -7.63 2.30
C ASN A 141 -2.62 -6.75 2.94
N LEU A 142 -1.43 -7.31 3.16
CA LEU A 142 -0.27 -6.59 3.70
C LEU A 142 0.59 -5.93 2.62
N GLU A 143 0.39 -6.26 1.41
CA GLU A 143 0.81 -5.74 0.10
C GLU A 143 0.73 -6.86 -0.94
N SER A 144 0.03 -6.60 -2.04
CA SER A 144 -0.08 -7.51 -3.19
C SER A 144 0.50 -6.87 -4.45
N ALA A 145 0.26 -7.46 -5.62
CA ALA A 145 0.70 -6.88 -6.88
C ALA A 145 -0.01 -5.55 -7.18
N MET A 146 -1.31 -5.47 -6.87
CA MET A 146 -2.15 -4.31 -7.20
C MET A 146 -2.37 -3.36 -6.03
N HIS A 147 -2.36 -3.84 -4.78
CA HIS A 147 -2.82 -3.05 -3.63
C HIS A 147 -1.91 -3.16 -2.40
N HIS A 148 -1.79 -2.03 -1.69
CA HIS A 148 -1.21 -1.96 -0.34
C HIS A 148 -2.14 -1.16 0.59
N PRO A 149 -3.33 -1.69 0.94
CA PRO A 149 -4.37 -0.91 1.62
C PRO A 149 -3.95 -0.41 3.00
N CYS A 150 -3.14 -1.17 3.75
CA CYS A 150 -2.60 -0.73 5.03
C CYS A 150 -1.67 0.49 4.90
N GLN A 151 -0.93 0.63 3.80
CA GLN A 151 -0.13 1.82 3.52
C GLN A 151 -1.04 3.00 3.19
N ALA A 152 -1.96 2.82 2.24
CA ALA A 152 -2.86 3.90 1.84
C ALA A 152 -3.68 4.45 3.02
N MET A 153 -4.12 3.60 3.94
CA MET A 153 -4.80 4.05 5.16
C MET A 153 -3.88 4.87 6.08
N ALA A 154 -2.60 4.48 6.19
CA ALA A 154 -1.62 5.26 6.95
C ALA A 154 -1.33 6.61 6.28
N ASP A 155 -1.28 6.64 4.95
CA ASP A 155 -1.11 7.86 4.16
C ASP A 155 -2.28 8.83 4.42
N MET A 156 -3.52 8.36 4.32
CA MET A 156 -4.71 9.17 4.58
C MET A 156 -4.81 9.63 6.04
N MET A 157 -4.43 8.77 6.99
CA MET A 157 -4.32 9.16 8.41
C MET A 157 -3.29 10.28 8.61
N THR A 158 -2.13 10.17 7.97
CA THR A 158 -1.06 11.17 8.07
C THR A 158 -1.48 12.52 7.48
N ILE A 159 -2.14 12.51 6.32
CA ILE A 159 -2.69 13.72 5.72
C ILE A 159 -3.68 14.39 6.68
N ARG A 160 -4.60 13.63 7.27
CA ARG A 160 -5.57 14.16 8.23
C ARG A 160 -4.89 14.69 9.50
N GLU A 161 -3.91 13.96 10.02
CA GLU A 161 -3.17 14.36 11.25
C GLU A 161 -2.39 15.68 11.06
N LYS A 162 -1.74 15.84 9.90
CA LYS A 162 -0.88 17.01 9.63
C LYS A 162 -1.63 18.22 9.08
N LEU A 163 -2.66 18.00 8.27
CA LEU A 163 -3.36 19.07 7.54
C LEU A 163 -4.83 19.24 7.95
N GLY A 164 -5.31 18.46 8.91
CA GLY A 164 -6.70 18.48 9.34
C GLY A 164 -7.66 17.85 8.32
N GLU A 165 -8.95 17.94 8.65
CA GLU A 165 -10.03 17.43 7.79
C GLU A 165 -10.22 18.26 6.52
N GLY A 166 -11.05 17.73 5.61
CA GLY A 166 -11.42 18.41 4.37
C GLY A 166 -10.57 17.98 3.16
N ARG A 167 -10.98 18.48 2.02
CA ARG A 167 -10.35 18.21 0.73
C ARG A 167 -8.97 18.84 0.67
N LYS A 168 -7.99 18.11 0.15
CA LYS A 168 -6.61 18.57 -0.08
C LYS A 168 -6.26 18.40 -1.54
N LYS A 169 -5.35 19.21 -2.03
CA LYS A 169 -4.74 19.06 -3.35
C LYS A 169 -3.48 18.20 -3.21
N VAL A 170 -3.54 16.99 -3.76
CA VAL A 170 -2.56 15.93 -3.53
C VAL A 170 -1.85 15.58 -4.82
N LEU A 171 -0.54 15.54 -4.82
CA LEU A 171 0.30 15.10 -5.94
C LEU A 171 0.86 13.70 -5.64
N LEU A 172 0.52 12.73 -6.48
CA LEU A 172 1.27 11.48 -6.62
C LEU A 172 2.24 11.64 -7.79
N THR A 173 3.54 11.74 -7.51
CA THR A 173 4.55 11.85 -8.55
C THR A 173 5.36 10.57 -8.71
N TRP A 174 5.48 10.09 -9.96
CA TRP A 174 6.50 9.12 -10.29
C TRP A 174 7.88 9.68 -9.91
N ALA A 175 8.76 8.80 -9.45
CA ALA A 175 10.14 9.13 -9.15
C ALA A 175 11.08 8.10 -9.79
N TRP A 176 12.25 8.54 -10.25
CA TRP A 176 13.21 7.64 -10.85
C TRP A 176 13.78 6.64 -9.83
N HIS A 177 14.04 5.42 -10.30
CA HIS A 177 14.69 4.36 -9.53
C HIS A 177 15.53 3.50 -10.48
N PRO A 178 16.67 2.92 -10.07
CA PRO A 178 17.56 2.16 -10.97
C PRO A 178 16.94 0.89 -11.56
N LYS A 179 15.83 0.41 -11.03
CA LYS A 179 15.08 -0.74 -11.55
C LYS A 179 13.58 -0.54 -11.37
N PRO A 180 12.72 -1.24 -12.17
CA PRO A 180 11.27 -1.20 -11.99
C PRO A 180 10.86 -1.71 -10.61
N LEU A 181 9.79 -1.14 -10.07
CA LEU A 181 9.18 -1.51 -8.80
C LEU A 181 7.69 -1.81 -8.99
N PRO A 182 7.05 -2.56 -8.07
CA PRO A 182 5.61 -2.82 -8.09
C PRO A 182 4.75 -1.55 -8.02
N MET A 183 3.52 -1.64 -8.52
CA MET A 183 2.56 -0.53 -8.59
C MET A 183 1.59 -0.48 -7.40
N ALA A 184 1.63 -1.42 -6.47
CA ALA A 184 0.68 -1.54 -5.36
C ALA A 184 0.51 -0.25 -4.54
N VAL A 185 1.61 0.42 -4.21
CA VAL A 185 1.59 1.66 -3.42
C VAL A 185 0.98 2.83 -4.20
N PRO A 186 1.47 3.20 -5.41
CA PRO A 186 0.85 4.30 -6.16
C PRO A 186 -0.62 4.03 -6.49
N ASN A 187 -1.00 2.80 -6.83
CA ASN A 187 -2.39 2.40 -7.03
C ASN A 187 -3.26 2.67 -5.80
N SER A 188 -2.81 2.20 -4.64
CA SER A 188 -3.59 2.32 -3.40
C SER A 188 -3.65 3.74 -2.87
N PHE A 189 -2.55 4.51 -3.00
CA PHE A 189 -2.54 5.93 -2.64
C PHE A 189 -3.53 6.73 -3.50
N ALA A 190 -3.49 6.52 -4.83
CA ALA A 190 -4.41 7.21 -5.75
C ALA A 190 -5.87 6.85 -5.48
N LEU A 191 -6.17 5.56 -5.26
CA LEU A 191 -7.51 5.09 -4.96
C LEU A 191 -8.05 5.65 -3.64
N ALA A 192 -7.27 5.58 -2.57
CA ALA A 192 -7.68 6.09 -1.25
C ALA A 192 -7.85 7.63 -1.26
N SER A 193 -6.95 8.35 -1.94
CA SER A 193 -7.08 9.81 -2.12
C SER A 193 -8.38 10.20 -2.81
N ALA A 194 -8.74 9.46 -3.87
CA ALA A 194 -10.01 9.65 -4.59
C ALA A 194 -11.22 9.33 -3.70
N GLN A 195 -11.19 8.21 -2.97
CA GLN A 195 -12.28 7.80 -2.07
C GLN A 195 -12.53 8.80 -0.93
N ILE A 196 -11.47 9.42 -0.40
CA ILE A 196 -11.59 10.48 0.64
C ILE A 196 -12.12 11.79 0.03
N GLY A 197 -11.97 11.98 -1.28
CA GLY A 197 -12.44 13.17 -2.00
C GLY A 197 -11.38 14.26 -2.11
N HIS A 198 -10.12 13.90 -2.17
CA HIS A 198 -9.03 14.84 -2.47
C HIS A 198 -8.98 15.19 -3.96
N ASP A 199 -8.40 16.35 -4.29
CA ASP A 199 -8.07 16.73 -5.66
C ASP A 199 -6.71 16.12 -6.01
N LEU A 200 -6.73 15.02 -6.76
CA LEU A 200 -5.55 14.21 -7.07
C LEU A 200 -4.93 14.63 -8.40
N VAL A 201 -3.65 14.94 -8.38
CA VAL A 201 -2.78 15.07 -9.54
C VAL A 201 -1.86 13.85 -9.58
N ILE A 202 -1.84 13.13 -10.70
CA ILE A 202 -0.90 12.03 -10.94
C ILE A 202 0.09 12.49 -12.00
N ALA A 203 1.37 12.57 -11.62
CA ALA A 203 2.44 12.99 -12.52
C ALA A 203 3.37 11.80 -12.83
N HIS A 204 3.54 11.47 -14.11
CA HIS A 204 4.43 10.40 -14.56
C HIS A 204 4.92 10.63 -15.98
N PRO A 205 6.11 10.11 -16.37
CA PRO A 205 6.52 10.11 -17.78
C PRO A 205 5.56 9.28 -18.64
N PRO A 206 5.42 9.56 -19.94
CA PRO A 206 4.72 8.68 -20.86
C PRO A 206 5.22 7.23 -20.77
N GLY A 207 4.30 6.25 -20.81
CA GLY A 207 4.59 4.83 -20.68
C GLY A 207 4.61 4.30 -19.24
N TYR A 208 4.37 5.16 -18.24
CA TYR A 208 4.26 4.79 -16.81
C TYR A 208 2.85 5.03 -16.24
N GLU A 209 1.84 4.96 -17.09
CA GLU A 209 0.43 5.09 -16.69
C GLU A 209 0.03 3.97 -15.71
N LEU A 210 -0.79 4.31 -14.73
CA LEU A 210 -1.47 3.32 -13.89
C LEU A 210 -2.45 2.48 -14.73
N ASP A 211 -2.91 1.36 -14.19
CA ASP A 211 -3.85 0.48 -14.91
C ASP A 211 -5.14 1.21 -15.30
N GLY A 212 -5.60 0.99 -16.54
CA GLY A 212 -6.75 1.70 -17.10
C GLY A 212 -8.07 1.41 -16.38
N GLU A 213 -8.30 0.15 -15.97
CA GLU A 213 -9.50 -0.21 -15.20
C GLU A 213 -9.46 0.40 -13.79
N LEU A 214 -8.28 0.39 -13.17
CA LEU A 214 -8.08 1.04 -11.89
C LEU A 214 -8.27 2.56 -11.99
N MET A 215 -7.75 3.20 -13.04
CA MET A 215 -7.96 4.63 -13.29
C MET A 215 -9.43 4.99 -13.51
N GLY A 216 -10.20 4.10 -14.15
CA GLY A 216 -11.66 4.22 -14.25
C GLY A 216 -12.32 4.27 -12.86
N LYS A 217 -11.96 3.32 -11.97
CA LYS A 217 -12.44 3.28 -10.60
C LYS A 217 -12.02 4.52 -9.78
N ILE A 218 -10.76 4.96 -9.93
CA ILE A 218 -10.24 6.14 -9.24
C ILE A 218 -11.05 7.39 -9.62
N ARG A 219 -11.33 7.60 -10.93
CA ARG A 219 -12.14 8.74 -11.39
C ARG A 219 -13.57 8.68 -10.88
N GLN A 220 -14.20 7.51 -10.92
CA GLN A 220 -15.54 7.31 -10.38
C GLN A 220 -15.59 7.64 -8.89
N GLN A 221 -14.65 7.11 -8.10
CA GLN A 221 -14.60 7.37 -6.65
C GLN A 221 -14.34 8.85 -6.33
N ALA A 222 -13.50 9.53 -7.12
CA ALA A 222 -13.27 10.96 -6.96
C ALA A 222 -14.54 11.77 -7.22
N GLU A 223 -15.26 11.47 -8.30
CA GLU A 223 -16.53 12.13 -8.64
C GLU A 223 -17.59 11.94 -7.56
N GLU A 224 -17.80 10.70 -7.09
CA GLU A 224 -18.73 10.35 -6.02
C GLU A 224 -18.38 11.07 -4.70
N ALA A 225 -17.09 11.27 -4.42
CA ALA A 225 -16.60 11.95 -3.23
C ALA A 225 -16.48 13.48 -3.38
N GLY A 226 -16.74 14.02 -4.59
CA GLY A 226 -16.64 15.44 -4.92
C GLY A 226 -15.22 15.95 -5.14
N GLY A 227 -14.25 15.06 -5.35
CA GLY A 227 -12.86 15.37 -5.71
C GLY A 227 -12.63 15.37 -7.23
N THR A 228 -11.37 15.59 -7.64
CA THR A 228 -10.96 15.58 -9.04
C THR A 228 -9.74 14.70 -9.28
N VAL A 229 -9.54 14.23 -10.52
CA VAL A 229 -8.34 13.47 -10.92
C VAL A 229 -7.78 14.05 -12.21
N ASN A 230 -6.55 14.56 -12.14
CA ASN A 230 -5.79 15.07 -13.27
C ASN A 230 -4.52 14.25 -13.47
N VAL A 231 -4.13 14.01 -14.72
CA VAL A 231 -2.89 13.34 -15.08
C VAL A 231 -2.01 14.30 -15.88
N VAL A 232 -0.73 14.41 -15.50
CA VAL A 232 0.25 15.25 -16.20
C VAL A 232 1.51 14.43 -16.51
N ASN A 233 2.12 14.70 -17.67
CA ASN A 233 3.29 13.96 -18.13
C ASN A 233 4.61 14.75 -17.98
N GLU A 234 4.53 15.96 -17.44
CA GLU A 234 5.68 16.82 -17.13
C GLU A 234 5.68 17.18 -15.65
N ILE A 235 6.75 16.81 -14.96
CA ILE A 235 6.85 16.97 -13.50
C ILE A 235 6.74 18.44 -13.07
N ASP A 236 7.31 19.36 -13.87
CA ASP A 236 7.33 20.78 -13.53
C ASP A 236 5.95 21.44 -13.55
N GLN A 237 4.94 20.80 -14.14
CA GLN A 237 3.56 21.29 -14.15
C GLN A 237 2.73 20.84 -12.94
N ALA A 238 3.30 19.97 -12.11
CA ALA A 238 2.54 19.22 -11.11
C ALA A 238 2.50 19.86 -9.72
N PHE A 239 3.43 20.78 -9.39
CA PHE A 239 3.64 21.24 -8.02
C PHE A 239 2.83 22.45 -7.58
N ASP A 240 2.20 23.17 -8.51
CA ASP A 240 1.55 24.45 -8.20
C ASP A 240 0.31 24.25 -7.31
N ASN A 241 0.32 24.95 -6.18
CA ASN A 241 -0.75 24.92 -5.16
C ASN A 241 -1.02 23.52 -4.54
N ILE A 242 -0.06 22.60 -4.60
CA ILE A 242 -0.15 21.28 -3.95
C ILE A 242 0.04 21.42 -2.43
N GLU A 243 -0.71 20.65 -1.65
CA GLU A 243 -0.62 20.58 -0.18
C GLU A 243 0.05 19.28 0.28
N VAL A 244 0.07 18.23 -0.56
CA VAL A 244 0.70 16.93 -0.28
C VAL A 244 1.48 16.47 -1.49
N VAL A 245 2.78 16.21 -1.33
CA VAL A 245 3.63 15.61 -2.37
C VAL A 245 3.97 14.18 -1.95
N TYR A 246 3.42 13.20 -2.67
CA TYR A 246 3.74 11.78 -2.48
C TYR A 246 4.61 11.30 -3.62
N ALA A 247 5.89 11.05 -3.35
CA ALA A 247 6.83 10.55 -4.36
C ALA A 247 6.93 9.02 -4.31
N LYS A 248 6.80 8.35 -5.46
CA LYS A 248 6.96 6.89 -5.54
C LYS A 248 7.47 6.47 -6.91
N SER A 249 8.37 5.50 -6.95
CA SER A 249 8.75 4.86 -8.20
C SER A 249 7.89 3.63 -8.48
N TRP A 250 7.56 3.42 -9.75
CA TRP A 250 6.96 2.18 -10.25
C TRP A 250 7.44 1.85 -11.65
N GLY A 251 7.26 0.58 -12.07
CA GLY A 251 7.62 0.07 -13.39
C GLY A 251 6.53 0.32 -14.43
N SER A 252 6.91 0.28 -15.70
CA SER A 252 5.96 0.29 -16.80
C SER A 252 5.33 -1.09 -16.99
N ARG A 253 4.01 -1.14 -17.15
CA ARG A 253 3.25 -2.37 -17.46
C ARG A 253 3.71 -3.02 -18.77
N SER A 254 4.11 -2.21 -19.73
CA SER A 254 4.58 -2.68 -21.05
C SER A 254 5.88 -3.46 -21.02
N PHE A 255 6.60 -3.44 -19.89
CA PHE A 255 7.91 -4.10 -19.75
C PHE A 255 7.91 -5.18 -18.68
N TYR A 256 6.74 -5.68 -18.26
CA TYR A 256 6.68 -6.88 -17.44
C TYR A 256 7.35 -8.04 -18.18
N GLY A 257 8.21 -8.79 -17.51
CA GLY A 257 9.06 -9.82 -18.10
C GLY A 257 10.31 -9.33 -18.83
N ALA A 258 10.49 -8.02 -18.99
CA ALA A 258 11.63 -7.41 -19.67
C ALA A 258 12.22 -6.21 -18.88
N PRO A 259 12.69 -6.43 -17.63
CA PRO A 259 13.14 -5.34 -16.75
C PRO A 259 14.29 -4.51 -17.33
N GLU A 260 15.14 -5.08 -18.15
CA GLU A 260 16.22 -4.40 -18.85
C GLU A 260 15.70 -3.35 -19.83
N LYS A 261 14.56 -3.57 -20.47
CA LYS A 261 13.91 -2.57 -21.34
C LYS A 261 13.36 -1.41 -20.53
N ASP A 262 12.71 -1.70 -19.40
CA ASP A 262 12.25 -0.65 -18.48
C ASP A 262 13.43 0.18 -17.97
N ILE A 263 14.55 -0.44 -17.58
CA ILE A 263 15.77 0.26 -17.13
C ILE A 263 16.29 1.19 -18.23
N ALA A 264 16.31 0.76 -19.48
CA ALA A 264 16.77 1.57 -20.60
C ALA A 264 15.84 2.78 -20.87
N VAL A 265 14.52 2.56 -20.86
CA VAL A 265 13.53 3.62 -21.11
C VAL A 265 13.48 4.64 -19.97
N ARG A 266 13.63 4.22 -18.72
CA ARG A 266 13.64 5.15 -17.56
C ARG A 266 14.93 5.92 -17.38
N ALA A 267 16.05 5.48 -17.97
CA ALA A 267 17.36 6.10 -17.77
C ALA A 267 17.40 7.61 -18.05
N PRO A 268 16.78 8.16 -19.12
CA PRO A 268 16.77 9.59 -19.40
C PRO A 268 16.01 10.44 -18.38
N HIS A 269 15.16 9.82 -17.55
CA HIS A 269 14.36 10.52 -16.54
C HIS A 269 15.10 10.72 -15.21
N ARG A 270 16.33 10.19 -15.08
CA ARG A 270 17.14 10.35 -13.87
C ARG A 270 17.38 11.83 -13.58
N GLY A 271 17.18 12.25 -12.33
CA GLY A 271 17.33 13.63 -11.88
C GLY A 271 16.12 14.51 -12.20
N LYS A 272 15.55 14.45 -13.41
CA LYS A 272 14.38 15.22 -13.76
C LYS A 272 13.19 14.92 -12.82
N TRP A 273 12.95 13.64 -12.54
CA TRP A 273 11.85 13.15 -11.69
C TRP A 273 12.26 12.94 -10.22
N MET A 274 13.09 13.81 -9.69
CA MET A 274 13.45 13.87 -8.28
C MET A 274 12.72 15.05 -7.63
N VAL A 275 12.19 14.85 -6.42
CA VAL A 275 11.63 15.95 -5.62
C VAL A 275 12.77 16.69 -4.93
N ASP A 276 12.86 17.98 -5.18
CA ASP A 276 13.89 18.89 -4.67
C ASP A 276 13.26 20.13 -4.01
N GLU A 277 14.08 20.96 -3.39
CA GLU A 277 13.67 22.16 -2.69
C GLU A 277 13.01 23.18 -3.64
N GLN A 278 13.47 23.25 -4.90
CA GLN A 278 12.92 24.16 -5.89
C GLN A 278 11.48 23.76 -6.24
N LYS A 279 11.21 22.47 -6.42
CA LYS A 279 9.85 21.95 -6.65
C LYS A 279 8.96 22.15 -5.43
N MET A 280 9.48 21.86 -4.23
CA MET A 280 8.73 22.06 -2.98
C MET A 280 8.38 23.53 -2.74
N SER A 281 9.23 24.49 -3.11
CA SER A 281 8.97 25.93 -2.95
C SER A 281 7.80 26.45 -3.82
N ARG A 282 7.37 25.70 -4.83
CA ARG A 282 6.20 26.03 -5.69
C ARG A 282 4.88 25.55 -5.10
N THR A 283 4.92 24.71 -4.09
CA THR A 283 3.73 24.14 -3.46
C THR A 283 3.08 25.13 -2.50
N ASN A 284 1.88 24.80 -2.04
CA ASN A 284 1.23 25.53 -0.95
C ASN A 284 1.69 24.97 0.41
N SER A 285 2.96 25.17 0.76
CA SER A 285 3.58 24.63 1.98
C SER A 285 3.33 23.13 2.17
N ALA A 286 3.47 22.34 1.09
CA ALA A 286 3.11 20.94 1.09
C ALA A 286 3.96 20.12 2.06
N ILE A 287 3.33 19.13 2.67
CA ILE A 287 4.04 18.01 3.31
C ILE A 287 4.62 17.06 2.25
N PHE A 288 5.80 16.50 2.52
CA PHE A 288 6.44 15.47 1.71
C PHE A 288 6.23 14.09 2.33
N MET A 289 5.76 13.13 1.53
CA MET A 289 5.44 11.76 1.91
C MET A 289 6.13 10.73 1.02
N HIS A 290 6.47 9.59 1.61
CA HIS A 290 7.00 8.41 0.91
C HIS A 290 6.93 7.18 1.82
N CYS A 291 6.38 6.07 1.33
CA CYS A 291 6.16 4.82 2.10
C CYS A 291 7.43 4.15 2.65
N LEU A 292 8.62 4.64 2.32
CA LEU A 292 9.90 4.03 2.66
C LEU A 292 10.04 2.55 2.16
N PRO A 293 11.25 2.06 1.86
CA PRO A 293 12.53 2.79 1.90
C PRO A 293 12.65 3.80 0.76
N VAL A 294 13.26 4.93 1.03
CA VAL A 294 13.51 5.98 0.05
C VAL A 294 14.99 5.99 -0.36
N ARG A 295 15.27 6.34 -1.62
CA ARG A 295 16.62 6.58 -2.10
C ARG A 295 16.91 8.07 -2.09
N ARG A 296 17.69 8.51 -1.11
CA ARG A 296 18.15 9.90 -0.98
C ARG A 296 18.93 10.32 -2.21
N ASN A 297 18.74 11.55 -2.65
CA ASN A 297 19.39 12.17 -3.82
C ASN A 297 19.13 11.40 -5.15
N VAL A 298 18.05 10.63 -5.16
CA VAL A 298 17.56 9.88 -6.32
C VAL A 298 16.06 10.09 -6.48
N ILE A 299 15.28 9.85 -5.44
CA ILE A 299 13.82 10.09 -5.39
C ILE A 299 13.54 11.48 -4.83
N VAL A 300 14.28 11.87 -3.83
CA VAL A 300 14.15 13.13 -3.09
C VAL A 300 15.53 13.58 -2.61
N THR A 301 15.78 14.88 -2.54
CA THR A 301 17.02 15.44 -2.00
C THR A 301 17.10 15.31 -0.48
N ASP A 302 18.33 15.35 0.07
CA ASP A 302 18.52 15.39 1.52
C ASP A 302 17.84 16.62 2.14
N GLY A 303 17.91 17.78 1.48
CA GLY A 303 17.28 19.01 1.98
C GLY A 303 15.77 18.90 2.12
N VAL A 304 15.06 18.17 1.26
CA VAL A 304 13.62 17.94 1.39
C VAL A 304 13.30 16.89 2.45
N ILE A 305 13.97 15.72 2.40
CA ILE A 305 13.61 14.61 3.30
C ILE A 305 13.98 14.88 4.76
N ASP A 306 14.98 15.71 5.03
CA ASP A 306 15.39 16.11 6.37
C ASP A 306 14.74 17.45 6.83
N SER A 307 13.90 18.06 5.98
CA SER A 307 13.18 19.29 6.32
C SER A 307 11.96 19.02 7.21
N THR A 308 11.41 20.10 7.79
CA THR A 308 10.15 20.05 8.55
C THR A 308 8.91 19.72 7.70
N ALA A 309 9.01 19.83 6.38
CA ALA A 309 7.95 19.42 5.46
C ALA A 309 7.86 17.89 5.34
N SER A 310 8.94 17.16 5.64
CA SER A 310 8.95 15.69 5.54
C SER A 310 8.23 15.03 6.71
N VAL A 311 7.21 14.26 6.41
CA VAL A 311 6.42 13.50 7.40
C VAL A 311 6.54 11.99 7.22
N VAL A 312 7.60 11.52 6.55
CA VAL A 312 7.80 10.10 6.21
C VAL A 312 7.94 9.20 7.45
N ILE A 313 8.39 9.73 8.57
CA ILE A 313 8.50 8.97 9.83
C ILE A 313 7.14 8.85 10.50
N ASP A 314 6.35 9.93 10.55
CA ASP A 314 4.96 9.89 11.04
C ASP A 314 4.09 8.96 10.19
N GLU A 315 4.26 9.00 8.86
CA GLU A 315 3.59 8.09 7.91
C GLU A 315 3.93 6.62 8.23
N ALA A 316 5.20 6.33 8.48
CA ALA A 316 5.65 4.98 8.85
C ALA A 316 5.11 4.55 10.23
N GLU A 317 5.07 5.44 11.21
CA GLU A 317 4.47 5.20 12.54
C GLU A 317 2.96 4.91 12.41
N ASN A 318 2.24 5.68 11.61
CA ASN A 318 0.81 5.54 11.42
C ASN A 318 0.40 4.16 10.87
N ARG A 319 1.33 3.42 10.24
CA ARG A 319 1.14 2.00 9.87
C ARG A 319 0.74 1.13 11.05
N LEU A 320 1.38 1.31 12.22
CA LEU A 320 1.06 0.58 13.44
C LEU A 320 -0.40 0.80 13.86
N HIS A 321 -0.80 2.06 13.88
CA HIS A 321 -2.11 2.45 14.40
C HIS A 321 -3.27 2.08 13.47
N VAL A 322 -3.11 2.25 12.15
CA VAL A 322 -4.14 1.81 11.19
C VAL A 322 -4.27 0.30 11.15
N GLN A 323 -3.19 -0.46 11.29
CA GLN A 323 -3.23 -1.92 11.37
C GLN A 323 -3.98 -2.39 12.62
N LYS A 324 -3.79 -1.73 13.78
CA LYS A 324 -4.60 -1.98 14.99
C LYS A 324 -6.08 -1.72 14.74
N ALA A 325 -6.41 -0.59 14.09
CA ALA A 325 -7.80 -0.24 13.78
C ALA A 325 -8.45 -1.25 12.82
N ILE A 326 -7.73 -1.68 11.77
CA ILE A 326 -8.20 -2.71 10.83
C ILE A 326 -8.47 -4.02 11.56
N LEU A 327 -7.52 -4.50 12.37
CA LEU A 327 -7.66 -5.72 13.15
C LEU A 327 -8.83 -5.64 14.14
N ALA A 328 -8.95 -4.54 14.86
CA ALA A 328 -10.06 -4.33 15.78
C ALA A 328 -11.42 -4.30 15.07
N LYS A 329 -11.52 -3.69 13.86
CA LYS A 329 -12.76 -3.67 13.07
C LYS A 329 -13.12 -5.05 12.53
N LEU A 330 -12.14 -5.80 12.01
CA LEU A 330 -12.34 -7.15 11.46
C LEU A 330 -12.80 -8.17 12.52
N LEU A 331 -12.32 -8.01 13.76
CA LEU A 331 -12.50 -9.00 14.83
C LEU A 331 -13.49 -8.56 15.93
N LYS A 332 -14.11 -7.39 15.79
CA LYS A 332 -15.30 -7.03 16.58
C LYS A 332 -16.44 -7.95 16.16
N GLN A 333 -16.72 -8.92 17.03
CA GLN A 333 -17.99 -9.64 17.06
C GLN A 333 -19.01 -8.84 17.86
#